data_22e4b178aca08cd3c367ae0881c558ac
#
_entry.id   22e4b178aca08cd3c367ae0881c558ac
#
_cell.length_a   1.000
_cell.length_b   1.000
_cell.length_c   1.000
_cell.angle_alpha   90.00
_cell.angle_beta   90.00
_cell.angle_gamma   90.00
#
_symmetry.space_group_name_H-M   'P 1'
#
loop_
_entity.id
_entity.type
_entity.pdbx_description
1 polymer ?
#
loop_
_entity_poly.entity_id
_entity_poly.type
_entity_poly.pdbx_seq_one_letter_code
_entity_poly.pdbx_strand_id
1 'polypeptide(L)'
;MENPVLYIVIPCYNEQEALPYFYKAICAEAERLRPREIELIFVDDGSMDQTAGLLRELAAKDSRIRALIFSRNFGKEAAMFAGLEHARGDYIGIMDADLQDPPELLEQMARILDGGEYDCAATRRVTRKGEPPVRSFFARCFYRLMRKISKVEIVD
;
A
#
# COMPACT_ATOMS: atom_id res chain seq x y z
N MET A 1 7.45 8.34 26.37
CA MET A 1 7.36 7.23 25.39
C MET A 1 7.31 7.88 24.04
N GLU A 2 8.16 7.48 23.12
CA GLU A 2 8.12 7.96 21.74
C GLU A 2 6.81 7.48 21.08
N ASN A 3 6.25 8.29 20.21
CA ASN A 3 5.04 7.90 19.46
C ASN A 3 5.41 6.80 18.47
N PRO A 4 4.58 5.77 18.31
CA PRO A 4 4.85 4.72 17.33
C PRO A 4 4.81 5.30 15.90
N VAL A 5 5.75 4.87 15.07
CA VAL A 5 5.91 5.34 13.69
C VAL A 5 5.38 4.29 12.71
N LEU A 6 4.45 4.70 11.87
CA LEU A 6 3.89 3.89 10.79
C LEU A 6 4.51 4.31 9.45
N TYR A 7 5.30 3.45 8.86
CA TYR A 7 5.77 3.61 7.49
C TYR A 7 4.76 3.03 6.51
N ILE A 8 4.44 3.79 5.47
CA ILE A 8 3.58 3.31 4.38
C ILE A 8 4.39 3.30 3.10
N VAL A 9 4.55 2.11 2.53
CA VAL A 9 5.22 1.87 1.25
C VAL A 9 4.19 1.91 0.14
N ILE A 10 4.39 2.79 -0.83
CA ILE A 10 3.46 3.04 -1.94
C ILE A 10 4.20 2.80 -3.26
N PRO A 11 4.08 1.60 -3.86
CA PRO A 11 4.57 1.36 -5.21
C PRO A 11 3.74 2.14 -6.24
N CYS A 12 4.41 2.81 -7.17
CA CYS A 12 3.80 3.63 -8.20
C CYS A 12 4.34 3.26 -9.59
N TYR A 13 3.46 3.19 -10.59
CA TYR A 13 3.85 3.07 -11.98
C TYR A 13 2.82 3.72 -12.88
N ASN A 14 3.16 4.89 -13.48
CA ASN A 14 2.26 5.73 -14.29
C ASN A 14 0.99 6.15 -13.52
N GLU A 15 1.17 6.72 -12.32
CA GLU A 15 0.10 7.11 -11.40
C GLU A 15 -0.07 8.63 -11.32
N GLN A 16 0.33 9.39 -12.35
CA GLN A 16 0.27 10.85 -12.33
C GLN A 16 -1.12 11.40 -12.01
N GLU A 17 -2.20 10.71 -12.42
CA GLU A 17 -3.58 11.16 -12.20
C GLU A 17 -4.07 10.81 -10.79
N ALA A 18 -3.71 9.64 -10.27
CA ALA A 18 -4.16 9.16 -8.95
C ALA A 18 -3.40 9.80 -7.79
N LEU A 19 -2.11 10.07 -7.99
CA LEU A 19 -1.19 10.51 -6.94
C LEU A 19 -1.66 11.74 -6.14
N PRO A 20 -2.20 12.82 -6.75
CA PRO A 20 -2.67 13.98 -5.99
C PRO A 20 -3.86 13.65 -5.09
N TYR A 21 -4.75 12.77 -5.52
CA TYR A 21 -5.91 12.33 -4.73
C TYR A 21 -5.49 11.41 -3.60
N PHE A 22 -4.58 10.48 -3.89
CA PHE A 22 -4.01 9.59 -2.88
C PHE A 22 -3.31 10.40 -1.78
N TYR A 23 -2.44 11.32 -2.15
CA TYR A 23 -1.73 12.15 -1.19
C TYR A 23 -2.67 12.95 -0.28
N LYS A 24 -3.73 13.53 -0.85
CA LYS A 24 -4.75 14.22 -0.07
C LYS A 24 -5.47 13.30 0.92
N ALA A 25 -5.82 12.10 0.48
CA ALA A 25 -6.52 11.12 1.32
C ALA A 25 -5.63 10.61 2.46
N ILE A 26 -4.38 10.26 2.18
CA ILE A 26 -3.46 9.76 3.21
C ILE A 26 -3.08 10.84 4.22
N CYS A 27 -2.96 12.10 3.80
CA CYS A 27 -2.74 13.22 4.71
C CYS A 27 -3.93 13.43 5.66
N ALA A 28 -5.17 13.28 5.18
CA ALA A 28 -6.35 13.36 6.03
C ALA A 28 -6.39 12.23 7.07
N GLU A 29 -5.97 11.03 6.67
CA GLU A 29 -5.90 9.88 7.56
C GLU A 29 -4.76 9.99 8.57
N ALA A 30 -3.63 10.57 8.20
CA ALA A 30 -2.52 10.85 9.11
C ALA A 30 -2.94 11.66 10.34
N GLU A 31 -3.86 12.61 10.19
CA GLU A 31 -4.39 13.39 11.31
C GLU A 31 -5.27 12.55 12.25
N ARG A 32 -5.96 11.54 11.73
CA ARG A 32 -6.80 10.63 12.53
C ARG A 32 -5.97 9.59 13.28
N LEU A 33 -4.84 9.20 12.72
CA LEU A 33 -3.94 8.20 13.32
C LEU A 33 -3.12 8.75 14.50
N ARG A 34 -3.18 10.03 14.80
CA ARG A 34 -2.49 10.61 15.96
C ARG A 34 -2.82 9.87 17.26
N PRO A 35 -1.84 9.65 18.17
CA PRO A 35 -0.51 10.25 18.21
C PRO A 35 0.57 9.54 17.36
N ARG A 36 0.25 8.53 16.54
CA ARG A 36 1.24 7.90 15.66
C ARG A 36 1.75 8.89 14.62
N GLU A 37 3.02 8.76 14.32
CA GLU A 37 3.65 9.48 13.22
C GLU A 37 3.57 8.62 11.95
N ILE A 38 3.32 9.28 10.81
CA ILE A 38 3.28 8.60 9.49
C ILE A 38 4.46 9.07 8.67
N GLU A 39 5.18 8.10 8.09
CA GLU A 39 6.21 8.30 7.07
C GLU A 39 5.78 7.60 5.78
N LEU A 40 5.90 8.28 4.65
CA LEU A 40 5.48 7.79 3.34
C LEU A 40 6.70 7.49 2.47
N ILE A 41 6.79 6.27 1.96
CA ILE A 41 7.84 5.86 1.02
C ILE A 41 7.18 5.54 -0.31
N PHE A 42 7.22 6.49 -1.22
CA PHE A 42 6.81 6.27 -2.61
C PHE A 42 7.94 5.63 -3.39
N VAL A 43 7.64 4.57 -4.12
CA VAL A 43 8.61 3.89 -4.98
C VAL A 43 8.09 3.92 -6.42
N ASP A 44 8.67 4.77 -7.22
CA ASP A 44 8.37 4.87 -8.65
C ASP A 44 9.11 3.78 -9.42
N ASP A 45 8.37 2.84 -9.98
CA ASP A 45 8.88 1.70 -10.75
C ASP A 45 9.20 2.10 -12.21
N GLY A 46 9.91 3.22 -12.39
CA GLY A 46 10.37 3.68 -13.69
C GLY A 46 9.23 4.18 -14.57
N SER A 47 8.34 5.01 -14.04
CA SER A 47 7.24 5.61 -14.79
C SER A 47 7.71 6.40 -16.00
N MET A 48 6.87 6.40 -17.04
CA MET A 48 7.11 7.14 -18.29
C MET A 48 6.31 8.45 -18.37
N ASP A 49 5.43 8.70 -17.40
CA ASP A 49 4.61 9.90 -17.27
C ASP A 49 5.21 10.89 -16.24
N GLN A 50 4.40 11.83 -15.71
CA GLN A 50 4.86 12.83 -14.74
C GLN A 50 4.95 12.31 -13.30
N THR A 51 4.71 11.02 -13.02
CA THR A 51 4.72 10.44 -11.68
C THR A 51 6.00 10.76 -10.92
N ALA A 52 7.18 10.50 -11.52
CA ALA A 52 8.47 10.77 -10.88
C ALA A 52 8.68 12.27 -10.57
N GLY A 53 8.19 13.15 -11.45
CA GLY A 53 8.24 14.60 -11.24
C GLY A 53 7.40 15.03 -10.05
N LEU A 54 6.14 14.56 -9.99
CA LEU A 54 5.21 14.83 -8.88
C LEU A 54 5.75 14.32 -7.54
N LEU A 55 6.35 13.13 -7.51
CA LEU A 55 6.93 12.56 -6.29
C LEU A 55 8.10 13.41 -5.75
N ARG A 56 8.96 13.93 -6.64
CA ARG A 56 10.04 14.86 -6.21
C ARG A 56 9.48 16.16 -5.64
N GLU A 57 8.42 16.70 -6.25
CA GLU A 57 7.77 17.90 -5.75
C GLU A 57 7.11 17.67 -4.38
N LEU A 58 6.44 16.53 -4.19
CA LEU A 58 5.83 16.17 -2.91
C LEU A 58 6.89 16.01 -1.82
N ALA A 59 7.98 15.28 -2.09
CA ALA A 59 9.08 15.09 -1.15
C ALA A 59 9.80 16.40 -0.79
N ALA A 60 9.82 17.38 -1.70
CA ALA A 60 10.37 18.71 -1.40
C ALA A 60 9.45 19.56 -0.50
N LYS A 61 8.14 19.30 -0.49
CA LYS A 61 7.14 20.06 0.26
C LYS A 61 6.78 19.43 1.61
N ASP A 62 6.90 18.11 1.74
CA ASP A 62 6.51 17.36 2.93
C ASP A 62 7.66 16.45 3.37
N SER A 63 8.26 16.76 4.52
CA SER A 63 9.42 16.05 5.07
C SER A 63 9.12 14.59 5.46
N ARG A 64 7.85 14.21 5.57
CA ARG A 64 7.42 12.82 5.82
C ARG A 64 7.55 11.94 4.59
N ILE A 65 7.78 12.53 3.41
CA ILE A 65 7.83 11.81 2.14
C ILE A 65 9.25 11.50 1.74
N ARG A 66 9.48 10.24 1.41
CA ARG A 66 10.68 9.77 0.69
C ARG A 66 10.25 9.24 -0.68
N ALA A 67 10.97 9.62 -1.71
CA ALA A 67 10.73 9.14 -3.07
C ALA A 67 11.94 8.33 -3.54
N LEU A 68 11.72 7.06 -3.83
CA LEU A 68 12.66 6.17 -4.50
C LEU A 68 12.25 6.08 -5.97
N ILE A 69 13.17 6.31 -6.89
CA ILE A 69 12.85 6.34 -8.32
C ILE A 69 13.77 5.36 -9.04
N PHE A 70 13.17 4.35 -9.64
CA PHE A 70 13.90 3.36 -10.41
C PHE A 70 14.26 3.88 -11.80
N SER A 71 15.38 3.42 -12.33
CA SER A 71 15.84 3.79 -13.66
C SER A 71 15.02 3.18 -14.80
N ARG A 72 14.25 2.14 -14.51
CA ARG A 72 13.31 1.45 -15.42
C ARG A 72 12.32 0.64 -14.61
N ASN A 73 11.30 0.09 -15.26
CA ASN A 73 10.37 -0.85 -14.64
C ASN A 73 11.08 -2.17 -14.29
N PHE A 74 11.00 -2.57 -13.01
CA PHE A 74 11.48 -3.83 -12.45
C PHE A 74 10.34 -4.70 -11.89
N GLY A 75 9.13 -4.17 -11.85
CA GLY A 75 7.93 -4.83 -11.34
C GLY A 75 7.54 -4.39 -9.94
N LYS A 76 6.24 -4.51 -9.64
CA LYS A 76 5.63 -4.07 -8.37
C LYS A 76 6.31 -4.69 -7.15
N GLU A 77 6.64 -5.97 -7.22
CA GLU A 77 7.30 -6.69 -6.13
C GLU A 77 8.68 -6.11 -5.80
N ALA A 78 9.45 -5.71 -6.83
CA ALA A 78 10.74 -5.06 -6.64
C ALA A 78 10.56 -3.68 -5.99
N ALA A 79 9.55 -2.92 -6.40
CA ALA A 79 9.22 -1.62 -5.80
C ALA A 79 8.80 -1.77 -4.32
N MET A 80 7.93 -2.74 -4.00
CA MET A 80 7.55 -3.05 -2.62
C MET A 80 8.77 -3.42 -1.77
N PHE A 81 9.63 -4.31 -2.28
CA PHE A 81 10.83 -4.75 -1.56
C PHE A 81 11.78 -3.58 -1.27
N ALA A 82 12.03 -2.73 -2.26
CA ALA A 82 12.87 -1.53 -2.04
C ALA A 82 12.28 -0.59 -0.99
N GLY A 83 10.96 -0.39 -0.99
CA GLY A 83 10.28 0.40 0.04
C GLY A 83 10.44 -0.22 1.44
N LEU A 84 10.25 -1.53 1.56
CA LEU A 84 10.44 -2.26 2.82
C LEU A 84 11.86 -2.16 3.36
N GLU A 85 12.88 -2.22 2.51
CA GLU A 85 14.28 -2.05 2.93
C GLU A 85 14.59 -0.66 3.50
N HIS A 86 13.80 0.35 3.13
CA HIS A 86 13.97 1.74 3.60
C HIS A 86 13.07 2.09 4.80
N ALA A 87 12.07 1.28 5.10
CA ALA A 87 11.20 1.49 6.25
C ALA A 87 11.92 1.14 7.58
N ARG A 88 11.68 1.93 8.64
CA ARG A 88 12.34 1.79 9.95
C ARG A 88 11.38 2.01 11.13
N GLY A 89 10.06 2.01 10.87
CA GLY A 89 9.04 2.24 11.90
C GLY A 89 8.68 1.01 12.72
N ASP A 90 7.81 1.21 13.69
CA ASP A 90 7.22 0.15 14.51
C ASP A 90 6.25 -0.70 13.69
N TYR A 91 5.56 -0.05 12.75
CA TYR A 91 4.64 -0.68 11.80
C TYR A 91 5.02 -0.32 10.38
N ILE A 92 4.81 -1.26 9.46
CA ILE A 92 5.01 -1.05 8.02
C ILE A 92 3.75 -1.50 7.30
N GLY A 93 3.10 -0.57 6.59
CA GLY A 93 1.99 -0.84 5.69
C GLY A 93 2.42 -0.79 4.23
N ILE A 94 1.73 -1.53 3.37
CA ILE A 94 1.84 -1.42 1.92
C ILE A 94 0.48 -1.02 1.40
N MET A 95 0.43 -0.02 0.53
CA MET A 95 -0.82 0.50 -0.04
C MET A 95 -0.60 0.92 -1.49
N ASP A 96 -1.57 0.62 -2.35
CA ASP A 96 -1.55 1.05 -3.74
C ASP A 96 -2.01 2.52 -3.88
N ALA A 97 -1.42 3.25 -4.83
CA ALA A 97 -1.72 4.67 -5.06
C ALA A 97 -3.09 4.92 -5.74
N ASP A 98 -3.77 3.87 -6.21
CA ASP A 98 -5.01 3.95 -7.00
C ASP A 98 -6.29 4.13 -6.15
N LEU A 99 -6.17 4.19 -4.82
CA LEU A 99 -7.28 4.31 -3.85
C LEU A 99 -8.32 3.17 -3.92
N GLN A 100 -7.98 2.02 -4.50
CA GLN A 100 -8.86 0.84 -4.43
C GLN A 100 -8.98 0.32 -2.99
N ASP A 101 -7.93 0.48 -2.20
CA ASP A 101 -7.94 0.20 -0.76
C ASP A 101 -8.10 1.52 0.02
N PRO A 102 -9.18 1.68 0.81
CA PRO A 102 -9.43 2.90 1.55
C PRO A 102 -8.38 3.15 2.63
N PRO A 103 -7.72 4.33 2.67
CA PRO A 103 -6.75 4.66 3.72
C PRO A 103 -7.30 4.60 5.16
N GLU A 104 -8.62 4.74 5.31
CA GLU A 104 -9.33 4.66 6.61
C GLU A 104 -9.18 3.30 7.29
N LEU A 105 -8.83 2.26 6.55
CA LEU A 105 -8.58 0.93 7.10
C LEU A 105 -7.27 0.87 7.92
N LEU A 106 -6.33 1.78 7.69
CA LEU A 106 -5.06 1.85 8.41
C LEU A 106 -5.26 1.97 9.93
N GLU A 107 -6.23 2.77 10.37
CA GLU A 107 -6.52 2.92 11.79
C GLU A 107 -6.98 1.59 12.42
N GLN A 108 -7.86 0.86 11.73
CA GLN A 108 -8.36 -0.42 12.22
C GLN A 108 -7.24 -1.47 12.27
N MET A 109 -6.41 -1.52 11.22
CA MET A 109 -5.27 -2.44 11.14
C MET A 109 -4.26 -2.15 12.25
N ALA A 110 -3.91 -0.88 12.47
CA ALA A 110 -3.00 -0.48 13.53
C ALA A 110 -3.52 -0.85 14.92
N ARG A 111 -4.83 -0.65 15.20
CA ARG A 111 -5.45 -1.05 16.47
C ARG A 111 -5.41 -2.56 16.72
N ILE A 112 -5.57 -3.37 15.66
CA ILE A 112 -5.47 -4.83 15.76
C ILE A 112 -4.05 -5.24 16.16
N LEU A 113 -3.03 -4.62 15.56
CA LEU A 113 -1.63 -4.89 15.86
C LEU A 113 -1.22 -4.38 17.24
N ASP A 114 -1.78 -3.25 17.72
CA ASP A 114 -1.53 -2.75 19.09
C ASP A 114 -1.96 -3.75 20.17
N GLY A 115 -2.95 -4.59 19.87
CA GLY A 115 -3.38 -5.63 20.79
C GLY A 115 -2.33 -6.71 21.06
N GLY A 116 -1.27 -6.78 20.25
CA GLY A 116 -0.14 -7.73 20.40
C GLY A 116 -0.51 -9.19 20.17
N GLU A 117 -1.73 -9.47 19.70
CA GLU A 117 -2.18 -10.83 19.39
C GLU A 117 -1.78 -11.28 17.98
N TYR A 118 -1.56 -10.29 17.07
CA TYR A 118 -1.24 -10.53 15.68
C TYR A 118 0.01 -9.76 15.24
N ASP A 119 0.84 -10.39 14.43
CA ASP A 119 2.02 -9.78 13.81
C ASP A 119 1.72 -9.12 12.47
N CYS A 120 0.55 -9.43 11.86
CA CYS A 120 0.15 -8.91 10.55
C CYS A 120 -1.36 -8.72 10.49
N ALA A 121 -1.80 -7.62 9.90
CA ALA A 121 -3.19 -7.34 9.56
C ALA A 121 -3.31 -7.10 8.06
N ALA A 122 -4.25 -7.77 7.40
CA ALA A 122 -4.48 -7.62 5.97
C ALA A 122 -5.96 -7.37 5.68
N THR A 123 -6.22 -6.58 4.67
CA THR A 123 -7.57 -6.35 4.17
C THR A 123 -8.01 -7.48 3.25
N ARG A 124 -9.30 -7.79 3.28
CA ARG A 124 -9.92 -8.75 2.39
C ARG A 124 -11.15 -8.17 1.73
N ARG A 125 -11.28 -8.32 0.43
CA ARG A 125 -12.51 -7.94 -0.28
C ARG A 125 -13.65 -8.88 0.10
N VAL A 126 -14.69 -8.34 0.74
CA VAL A 126 -15.82 -9.14 1.26
C VAL A 126 -16.88 -9.43 0.18
N THR A 127 -17.01 -8.56 -0.82
CA THR A 127 -18.03 -8.72 -1.87
C THR A 127 -17.46 -8.45 -3.25
N ARG A 128 -17.90 -9.27 -4.23
CA ARG A 128 -17.60 -9.08 -5.67
C ARG A 128 -18.79 -8.49 -6.43
N LYS A 129 -19.61 -7.67 -5.77
CA LYS A 129 -20.76 -7.02 -6.43
C LYS A 129 -20.24 -6.10 -7.56
N GLY A 130 -20.70 -6.39 -8.79
CA GLY A 130 -20.30 -5.62 -9.99
C GLY A 130 -19.23 -6.28 -10.87
N GLU A 131 -18.61 -7.38 -10.45
CA GLU A 131 -17.71 -8.12 -11.35
C GLU A 131 -18.48 -8.94 -12.41
N PRO A 132 -17.99 -8.98 -13.66
CA PRO A 132 -18.57 -9.85 -14.67
C PRO A 132 -18.55 -11.31 -14.21
N PRO A 133 -19.64 -12.09 -14.42
CA PRO A 133 -19.76 -13.46 -13.93
C PRO A 133 -18.67 -14.40 -14.46
N VAL A 134 -18.17 -14.12 -15.67
CA VAL A 134 -17.08 -14.88 -16.30
C VAL A 134 -15.77 -14.74 -15.49
N ARG A 135 -15.42 -13.51 -15.08
CA ARG A 135 -14.21 -13.24 -14.29
C ARG A 135 -14.29 -13.91 -12.92
N SER A 136 -15.45 -13.83 -12.26
CA SER A 136 -15.68 -14.48 -10.96
C SER A 136 -15.61 -16.01 -11.06
N PHE A 137 -16.03 -16.62 -12.19
CA PHE A 137 -15.90 -18.03 -12.44
C PHE A 137 -14.42 -18.45 -12.56
N PHE A 138 -13.63 -17.76 -13.38
CA PHE A 138 -12.20 -18.06 -13.54
C PHE A 138 -11.41 -17.85 -12.24
N ALA A 139 -11.71 -16.81 -11.48
CA ALA A 139 -11.10 -16.60 -10.18
C ALA A 139 -11.37 -17.79 -9.23
N ARG A 140 -12.62 -18.26 -9.13
CA ARG A 140 -12.97 -19.43 -8.31
C ARG A 140 -12.24 -20.70 -8.77
N CYS A 141 -12.11 -20.91 -10.07
CA CYS A 141 -11.35 -22.04 -10.62
C CYS A 141 -9.86 -21.94 -10.27
N PHE A 142 -9.28 -20.73 -10.39
CA PHE A 142 -7.90 -20.47 -10.02
C PHE A 142 -7.64 -20.77 -8.54
N TYR A 143 -8.43 -20.19 -7.62
CA TYR A 143 -8.26 -20.44 -6.18
C TYR A 143 -8.48 -21.91 -5.80
N ARG A 144 -9.41 -22.61 -6.49
CA ARG A 144 -9.59 -24.05 -6.28
C ARG A 144 -8.36 -24.87 -6.72
N LEU A 145 -7.74 -24.49 -7.85
CA LEU A 145 -6.51 -25.10 -8.32
C LEU A 145 -5.35 -24.82 -7.37
N MET A 146 -5.18 -23.54 -6.96
CA MET A 146 -4.11 -23.12 -6.06
C MET A 146 -4.21 -23.80 -4.71
N ARG A 147 -5.39 -23.97 -4.14
CA ARG A 147 -5.60 -24.76 -2.90
C ARG A 147 -5.19 -26.23 -3.02
N LYS A 148 -5.26 -26.81 -4.22
CA LYS A 148 -4.79 -28.19 -4.43
C LYS A 148 -3.27 -28.30 -4.56
N ILE A 149 -2.62 -27.25 -5.06
CA ILE A 149 -1.17 -27.23 -5.33
C ILE A 149 -0.41 -26.67 -4.12
N SER A 150 -0.96 -25.68 -3.45
CA SER A 150 -0.35 -25.05 -2.28
C SER A 150 -0.65 -25.85 -1.01
N LYS A 151 0.34 -25.93 -0.12
CA LYS A 151 0.17 -26.48 1.24
C LYS A 151 -0.43 -25.45 2.22
N VAL A 152 -0.68 -24.24 1.77
CA VAL A 152 -1.21 -23.11 2.56
C VAL A 152 -2.68 -22.92 2.21
N GLU A 153 -3.52 -22.70 3.21
CA GLU A 153 -4.92 -22.36 3.01
C GLU A 153 -5.04 -20.96 2.44
N ILE A 154 -5.35 -20.88 1.13
CA ILE A 154 -5.53 -19.59 0.43
C ILE A 154 -7.02 -19.22 0.51
N VAL A 155 -7.32 -18.13 1.18
CA VAL A 155 -8.68 -17.55 1.28
C VAL A 155 -8.94 -16.65 0.09
N ASP A 156 -10.12 -16.82 -0.56
CA ASP A 156 -10.59 -15.98 -1.70
C ASP A 156 -11.17 -14.64 -1.23
#